data_a093d23adf0785a3773cac61a0e46bd2
#
_entry.id   a093d23adf0785a3773cac61a0e46bd2
#
_cell.length_a   1.000
_cell.length_b   1.000
_cell.length_c   1.000
_cell.angle_alpha   90.00
_cell.angle_beta   90.00
_cell.angle_gamma   90.00
#
_symmetry.space_group_name_H-M   'P 1'
#
loop_
_entity.id
_entity.type
_entity.pdbx_description
1 polymer ?
#
loop_
_entity_poly.entity_id
_entity_poly.type
_entity_poly.pdbx_seq_one_letter_code
_entity_poly.pdbx_strand_id
1 'polypeptide(L)'
;MTKMPWPVVPIKWCEHLKGKKPSQVSLTMLRPITGGGQLHHCAARAWEAMKHAAMADGGINLKPTSSGDTYRSIAQQKAGFLQRFQLEVIEGAQTRTYDGKKWYLKKGMAVLASPVDDPAKCSRHMLGIAVDVANASGKVLSWLLENEQRF
;
A
#
# COMPACT_ATOMS: atom_id res chain seq x y z
N MET A 1 -3.61 -28.36 10.74
CA MET A 1 -2.79 -28.06 9.53
C MET A 1 -1.43 -27.58 9.95
N THR A 2 -0.39 -28.20 9.44
CA THR A 2 0.98 -27.77 9.70
C THR A 2 1.24 -26.48 8.92
N LYS A 3 1.49 -25.38 9.62
CA LYS A 3 1.85 -24.13 8.97
C LYS A 3 3.23 -24.29 8.34
N MET A 4 3.33 -23.96 7.06
CA MET A 4 4.60 -23.97 6.35
C MET A 4 5.58 -23.02 7.02
N PRO A 5 6.79 -23.50 7.39
CA PRO A 5 7.80 -22.62 7.96
C PRO A 5 8.48 -21.79 6.86
N TRP A 6 7.78 -20.81 6.35
CA TRP A 6 8.42 -19.83 5.48
C TRP A 6 9.35 -18.96 6.35
N PRO A 7 10.54 -18.67 5.87
CA PRO A 7 11.40 -17.78 6.61
C PRO A 7 10.72 -16.43 6.76
N VAL A 8 10.29 -16.17 7.97
CA VAL A 8 9.80 -14.86 8.36
C VAL A 8 11.00 -13.93 8.26
N VAL A 9 11.03 -13.11 7.21
CA VAL A 9 11.92 -11.95 7.19
C VAL A 9 11.08 -10.82 7.77
N PRO A 10 11.30 -10.45 9.05
CA PRO A 10 10.59 -9.29 9.58
C PRO A 10 10.95 -8.11 8.68
N ILE A 11 9.97 -7.59 7.96
CA ILE A 11 10.16 -6.36 7.18
C ILE A 11 10.31 -5.17 8.14
N LYS A 12 10.68 -5.41 9.35
CA LYS A 12 10.64 -4.38 10.35
C LYS A 12 11.32 -3.10 9.86
N TRP A 13 12.29 -3.22 9.03
CA TRP A 13 13.01 -2.06 8.52
C TRP A 13 13.86 -2.53 7.35
N CYS A 14 13.30 -2.42 6.17
CA CYS A 14 14.12 -2.53 4.99
C CYS A 14 15.12 -1.37 5.02
N GLU A 15 16.35 -1.65 5.34
CA GLU A 15 17.44 -0.65 5.41
C GLU A 15 17.54 0.15 4.10
N HIS A 16 17.11 -0.44 2.99
CA HIS A 16 17.11 0.19 1.68
C HIS A 16 16.20 1.43 1.60
N LEU A 17 15.15 1.49 2.43
CA LEU A 17 14.21 2.61 2.46
C LEU A 17 14.50 3.61 3.57
N LYS A 18 15.44 3.31 4.45
CA LYS A 18 15.76 4.19 5.57
C LYS A 18 16.19 5.58 5.07
N GLY A 19 15.48 6.61 5.50
CA GLY A 19 15.73 7.98 5.10
C GLY A 19 15.38 8.32 3.64
N LYS A 20 14.76 7.41 2.91
CA LYS A 20 14.39 7.65 1.51
C LYS A 20 13.02 8.31 1.40
N LYS A 21 12.96 9.31 0.53
CA LYS A 21 11.72 9.96 0.13
C LYS A 21 11.05 9.17 -1.00
N PRO A 22 9.73 9.35 -1.23
CA PRO A 22 9.06 8.74 -2.39
C PRO A 22 9.77 8.99 -3.72
N SER A 23 10.29 10.20 -3.96
CA SER A 23 11.03 10.54 -5.17
C SER A 23 12.33 9.76 -5.35
N GLN A 24 12.84 9.15 -4.29
CA GLN A 24 14.09 8.39 -4.29
C GLN A 24 13.87 6.90 -4.48
N VAL A 25 12.61 6.44 -4.57
CA VAL A 25 12.30 5.04 -4.90
C VAL A 25 12.50 4.85 -6.40
N SER A 26 13.59 4.18 -6.77
CA SER A 26 13.89 3.92 -8.17
C SER A 26 13.22 2.64 -8.67
N LEU A 27 13.05 2.53 -9.99
CA LEU A 27 12.47 1.34 -10.61
C LEU A 27 13.27 0.07 -10.31
N THR A 28 14.59 0.20 -10.10
CA THR A 28 15.44 -0.93 -9.74
C THR A 28 15.15 -1.51 -8.36
N MET A 29 14.50 -0.74 -7.50
CA MET A 29 14.10 -1.17 -6.16
C MET A 29 12.75 -1.90 -6.16
N LEU A 30 12.01 -1.84 -7.25
CA LEU A 30 10.67 -2.41 -7.37
C LEU A 30 10.70 -3.77 -8.02
N ARG A 31 9.76 -4.63 -7.63
CA ARG A 31 9.54 -5.95 -8.23
C ARG A 31 8.05 -6.15 -8.47
N PRO A 32 7.67 -6.75 -9.61
CA PRO A 32 6.29 -7.14 -9.83
C PRO A 32 5.89 -8.20 -8.79
N ILE A 33 4.62 -8.16 -8.39
CA ILE A 33 4.06 -9.13 -7.46
C ILE A 33 2.96 -9.94 -8.11
N THR A 34 2.75 -11.15 -7.60
CA THR A 34 1.64 -11.99 -8.05
C THR A 34 0.32 -11.34 -7.70
N GLY A 35 -0.57 -11.24 -8.66
CA GLY A 35 -1.86 -10.55 -8.53
C GLY A 35 -1.88 -9.16 -9.16
N GLY A 36 -0.75 -8.68 -9.63
CA GLY A 36 -0.59 -7.39 -10.31
C GLY A 36 0.03 -6.31 -9.44
N GLY A 37 0.63 -5.31 -10.09
CA GLY A 37 1.30 -4.23 -9.39
C GLY A 37 2.74 -4.53 -9.04
N GLN A 38 3.34 -3.66 -8.23
CA GLN A 38 4.74 -3.74 -7.83
C GLN A 38 4.88 -3.35 -6.36
N LEU A 39 5.93 -3.88 -5.72
CA LEU A 39 6.35 -3.46 -4.38
C LEU A 39 7.87 -3.29 -4.36
N HIS A 40 8.35 -2.57 -3.37
CA HIS A 40 9.77 -2.58 -3.02
C HIS A 40 10.20 -4.04 -2.82
N HIS A 41 11.40 -4.42 -3.26
CA HIS A 41 11.82 -5.82 -3.31
C HIS A 41 11.70 -6.56 -1.97
N CYS A 42 11.93 -5.89 -0.83
CA CYS A 42 11.76 -6.51 0.49
C CYS A 42 10.29 -6.80 0.77
N ALA A 43 9.40 -5.84 0.47
CA ALA A 43 7.96 -6.01 0.65
C ALA A 43 7.37 -7.02 -0.35
N ALA A 44 7.89 -7.04 -1.57
CA ALA A 44 7.48 -8.01 -2.60
C ALA A 44 7.79 -9.44 -2.13
N ARG A 45 8.96 -9.64 -1.56
CA ARG A 45 9.37 -10.95 -1.01
C ARG A 45 8.44 -11.41 0.10
N ALA A 46 8.11 -10.50 1.03
CA ALA A 46 7.19 -10.81 2.10
C ALA A 46 5.77 -11.06 1.62
N TRP A 47 5.31 -10.29 0.64
CA TRP A 47 4.00 -10.50 0.02
C TRP A 47 3.89 -11.90 -0.59
N GLU A 48 4.89 -12.34 -1.35
CA GLU A 48 4.89 -13.68 -1.95
C GLU A 48 4.91 -14.77 -0.87
N ALA A 49 5.68 -14.60 0.19
CA ALA A 49 5.69 -15.54 1.32
C ALA A 49 4.32 -15.61 2.02
N MET A 50 3.70 -14.48 2.26
CA MET A 50 2.37 -14.39 2.88
C MET A 50 1.31 -15.03 1.99
N LYS A 51 1.34 -14.75 0.69
CA LYS A 51 0.43 -15.32 -0.30
C LYS A 51 0.53 -16.85 -0.34
N HIS A 52 1.74 -17.37 -0.32
CA HIS A 52 2.00 -18.82 -0.26
C HIS A 52 1.45 -19.46 1.02
N ALA A 53 1.70 -18.84 2.14
CA ALA A 53 1.22 -19.33 3.43
C ALA A 53 -0.32 -19.33 3.51
N ALA A 54 -0.96 -18.28 3.02
CA ALA A 54 -2.42 -18.19 3.00
C ALA A 54 -3.06 -19.31 2.15
N MET A 55 -2.46 -19.62 1.02
CA MET A 55 -2.92 -20.71 0.16
C MET A 55 -2.72 -22.07 0.85
N ALA A 56 -1.57 -22.29 1.47
CA ALA A 56 -1.25 -23.54 2.16
C ALA A 56 -2.11 -23.75 3.41
N ASP A 57 -2.32 -22.69 4.20
CA ASP A 57 -3.07 -22.79 5.45
C ASP A 57 -4.58 -22.96 5.25
N GLY A 58 -5.16 -22.31 4.25
CA GLY A 58 -6.61 -22.28 4.11
C GLY A 58 -7.16 -22.14 2.70
N GLY A 59 -6.36 -22.33 1.67
CA GLY A 59 -6.78 -22.16 0.28
C GLY A 59 -7.17 -20.70 -0.03
N ILE A 60 -6.62 -19.74 0.71
CA ILE A 60 -6.91 -18.32 0.54
C ILE A 60 -5.99 -17.76 -0.53
N ASN A 61 -6.57 -17.20 -1.58
CA ASN A 61 -5.82 -16.52 -2.65
C ASN A 61 -5.77 -15.02 -2.35
N LEU A 62 -4.71 -14.57 -1.70
CA LEU A 62 -4.49 -13.15 -1.45
C LEU A 62 -4.14 -12.45 -2.76
N LYS A 63 -4.75 -11.30 -3.00
CA LYS A 63 -4.45 -10.48 -4.18
C LYS A 63 -4.72 -9.00 -3.86
N PRO A 64 -4.05 -8.07 -4.55
CA PRO A 64 -4.38 -6.64 -4.43
C PRO A 64 -5.77 -6.37 -5.00
N THR A 65 -6.41 -5.29 -4.53
CA THR A 65 -7.67 -4.79 -5.09
C THR A 65 -7.48 -4.37 -6.54
N SER A 66 -6.32 -3.76 -6.85
CA SER A 66 -5.89 -3.42 -8.20
C SER A 66 -4.37 -3.23 -8.22
N SER A 67 -3.79 -3.15 -9.40
CA SER A 67 -2.35 -2.85 -9.55
C SER A 67 -1.98 -1.49 -8.98
N GLY A 68 -2.89 -0.51 -9.03
CA GLY A 68 -2.69 0.82 -8.44
C GLY A 68 -2.76 0.86 -6.92
N ASP A 69 -3.20 -0.22 -6.28
CA ASP A 69 -3.29 -0.36 -4.83
C ASP A 69 -2.07 -1.08 -4.24
N THR A 70 -0.97 -1.05 -4.94
CA THR A 70 0.37 -1.50 -4.54
C THR A 70 1.32 -0.29 -4.54
N TYR A 71 2.46 -0.34 -5.20
CA TYR A 71 3.29 0.86 -5.35
C TYR A 71 2.58 1.90 -6.21
N ARG A 72 2.65 3.15 -5.78
CA ARG A 72 2.22 4.33 -6.54
C ARG A 72 3.33 5.37 -6.54
N SER A 73 3.70 5.85 -7.72
CA SER A 73 4.62 6.99 -7.84
C SER A 73 3.96 8.28 -7.33
N ILE A 74 4.77 9.32 -7.10
CA ILE A 74 4.24 10.66 -6.75
C ILE A 74 3.25 11.13 -7.82
N ALA A 75 3.58 10.93 -9.09
CA ALA A 75 2.71 11.34 -10.19
C ALA A 75 1.35 10.61 -10.16
N GLN A 76 1.35 9.31 -9.90
CA GLN A 76 0.13 8.53 -9.77
C GLN A 76 -0.69 8.94 -8.55
N GLN A 77 -0.04 9.16 -7.42
CA GLN A 77 -0.71 9.66 -6.21
C GLN A 77 -1.33 11.03 -6.44
N LYS A 78 -0.61 11.92 -7.12
CA LYS A 78 -1.09 13.26 -7.47
C LYS A 78 -2.31 13.18 -8.39
N ALA A 79 -2.27 12.36 -9.42
CA ALA A 79 -3.40 12.18 -10.33
C ALA A 79 -4.65 11.71 -9.57
N GLY A 80 -4.50 10.71 -8.69
CA GLY A 80 -5.60 10.22 -7.86
C GLY A 80 -6.12 11.27 -6.88
N PHE A 81 -5.24 12.06 -6.29
CA PHE A 81 -5.59 13.14 -5.38
C PHE A 81 -6.41 14.23 -6.10
N LEU A 82 -5.96 14.67 -7.26
CA LEU A 82 -6.66 15.71 -8.04
C LEU A 82 -8.01 15.25 -8.58
N GLN A 83 -8.22 13.97 -8.76
CA GLN A 83 -9.54 13.43 -9.10
C GLN A 83 -10.54 13.51 -7.93
N ARG A 84 -10.04 13.51 -6.71
CA ARG A 84 -10.87 13.37 -5.50
C ARG A 84 -11.04 14.65 -4.71
N PHE A 85 -10.14 15.60 -4.85
CA PHE A 85 -10.12 16.83 -4.09
C PHE A 85 -10.17 18.05 -5.00
N GLN A 86 -10.67 19.16 -4.48
CA GLN A 86 -10.73 20.45 -5.16
C GLN A 86 -10.38 21.59 -4.20
N LEU A 87 -9.97 22.71 -4.75
CA LEU A 87 -9.64 23.91 -3.96
C LEU A 87 -10.88 24.65 -3.49
N GLU A 88 -11.96 24.63 -4.28
CA GLU A 88 -13.22 25.29 -3.91
C GLU A 88 -13.80 24.64 -2.66
N VAL A 89 -14.27 25.48 -1.74
CA VAL A 89 -14.84 25.04 -0.47
C VAL A 89 -16.06 24.15 -0.70
N ILE A 90 -16.06 23.01 -0.04
CA ILE A 90 -17.24 22.15 0.11
C ILE A 90 -17.52 22.05 1.60
N GLU A 91 -18.62 22.63 2.04
CA GLU A 91 -19.00 22.67 3.45
C GLU A 91 -19.20 21.24 4.01
N GLY A 92 -18.58 20.99 5.16
CA GLY A 92 -18.66 19.69 5.82
C GLY A 92 -17.76 18.59 5.22
N ALA A 93 -17.05 18.86 4.11
CA ALA A 93 -16.17 17.89 3.49
C ALA A 93 -14.89 17.67 4.28
N GLN A 94 -14.34 16.47 4.20
CA GLN A 94 -13.00 16.20 4.70
C GLN A 94 -11.98 16.99 3.89
N THR A 95 -10.90 17.39 4.53
CA THR A 95 -9.87 18.22 3.90
C THR A 95 -8.49 17.59 4.03
N ARG A 96 -7.61 18.00 3.11
CA ARG A 96 -6.18 17.67 3.13
C ARG A 96 -5.39 18.90 2.75
N THR A 97 -4.23 19.06 3.35
CA THR A 97 -3.30 20.13 2.96
C THR A 97 -2.34 19.59 1.90
N TYR A 98 -2.22 20.33 0.82
CA TYR A 98 -1.28 20.02 -0.25
C TYR A 98 -0.84 21.31 -0.93
N ASP A 99 0.47 21.44 -1.16
CA ASP A 99 1.07 22.63 -1.79
C ASP A 99 0.72 23.95 -1.06
N GLY A 100 0.73 23.89 0.28
CA GLY A 100 0.40 25.02 1.14
C GLY A 100 -1.07 25.45 1.11
N LYS A 101 -1.94 24.66 0.48
CA LYS A 101 -3.37 24.96 0.29
C LYS A 101 -4.23 23.89 0.90
N LYS A 102 -5.45 24.28 1.28
CA LYS A 102 -6.46 23.38 1.78
C LYS A 102 -7.33 22.87 0.63
N TRP A 103 -7.41 21.55 0.50
CA TRP A 103 -8.18 20.87 -0.53
C TRP A 103 -9.37 20.15 0.10
N TYR A 104 -10.51 20.18 -0.58
CA TYR A 104 -11.77 19.62 -0.10
C TYR A 104 -12.12 18.37 -0.89
N LEU A 105 -12.53 17.32 -0.16
CA LEU A 105 -12.93 16.05 -0.77
C LEU A 105 -14.25 16.23 -1.53
N LYS A 106 -14.25 15.89 -2.81
CA LYS A 106 -15.45 15.90 -3.64
C LYS A 106 -16.46 14.88 -3.12
N LYS A 107 -17.74 15.23 -3.24
CA LYS A 107 -18.84 14.37 -2.80
C LYS A 107 -18.77 12.99 -3.46
N GLY A 108 -18.92 11.94 -2.65
CA GLY A 108 -18.91 10.56 -3.14
C GLY A 108 -17.54 9.96 -3.38
N MET A 109 -16.47 10.74 -3.19
CA MET A 109 -15.11 10.24 -3.36
C MET A 109 -14.53 9.71 -2.04
N ALA A 110 -13.68 8.69 -2.14
CA ALA A 110 -12.91 8.19 -1.02
C ALA A 110 -11.68 9.08 -0.78
N VAL A 111 -11.30 9.25 0.49
CA VAL A 111 -10.10 10.02 0.86
C VAL A 111 -8.84 9.40 0.29
N LEU A 112 -7.85 10.23 0.00
CA LEU A 112 -6.53 9.84 -0.43
C LEU A 112 -5.50 10.77 0.20
N ALA A 113 -4.36 10.24 0.60
CA ALA A 113 -3.28 11.04 1.16
C ALA A 113 -2.71 11.99 0.12
N SER A 114 -2.29 13.17 0.57
CA SER A 114 -1.64 14.17 -0.30
C SER A 114 -0.36 13.60 -0.92
N PRO A 115 -0.04 13.96 -2.16
CA PRO A 115 1.13 13.44 -2.87
C PRO A 115 2.42 14.17 -2.44
N VAL A 116 2.76 14.07 -1.16
CA VAL A 116 3.92 14.77 -0.59
C VAL A 116 5.17 13.91 -0.63
N ASP A 117 6.31 14.54 -0.93
CA ASP A 117 7.61 13.89 -0.99
C ASP A 117 8.30 13.89 0.39
N ASP A 118 7.59 13.34 1.38
CA ASP A 118 8.05 13.28 2.76
C ASP A 118 7.70 11.89 3.32
N PRO A 119 8.69 11.06 3.68
CA PRO A 119 8.45 9.70 4.16
C PRO A 119 7.66 9.65 5.47
N ALA A 120 7.65 10.73 6.25
CA ALA A 120 6.89 10.79 7.50
C ALA A 120 5.40 11.08 7.28
N LYS A 121 5.04 11.67 6.12
CA LYS A 121 3.68 12.13 5.83
C LYS A 121 3.05 11.47 4.62
N CYS A 122 3.85 10.87 3.73
CA CYS A 122 3.36 10.27 2.50
C CYS A 122 2.54 8.99 2.77
N SER A 123 1.72 8.62 1.79
CA SER A 123 1.13 7.29 1.75
C SER A 123 2.24 6.23 1.63
N ARG A 124 2.12 5.14 2.37
CA ARG A 124 3.07 4.03 2.32
C ARG A 124 3.08 3.32 0.95
N HIS A 125 2.02 3.46 0.18
CA HIS A 125 2.00 3.03 -1.22
C HIS A 125 3.10 3.70 -2.05
N MET A 126 3.43 4.95 -1.73
CA MET A 126 4.47 5.71 -2.43
C MET A 126 5.90 5.23 -2.12
N LEU A 127 6.05 4.40 -1.11
CA LEU A 127 7.33 3.76 -0.76
C LEU A 127 7.38 2.29 -1.21
N GLY A 128 6.29 1.78 -1.79
CA GLY A 128 6.20 0.40 -2.23
C GLY A 128 6.10 -0.63 -1.09
N ILE A 129 5.53 -0.23 0.05
CA ILE A 129 5.43 -1.08 1.24
C ILE A 129 3.99 -1.27 1.74
N ALA A 130 3.02 -1.03 0.88
CA ALA A 130 1.61 -1.20 1.22
C ALA A 130 0.85 -1.87 0.08
N VAL A 131 -0.10 -2.72 0.44
CA VAL A 131 -1.03 -3.37 -0.47
C VAL A 131 -2.42 -3.32 0.13
N ASP A 132 -3.39 -2.87 -0.65
CA ASP A 132 -4.79 -3.02 -0.30
C ASP A 132 -5.25 -4.40 -0.76
N VAL A 133 -5.63 -5.25 0.18
CA VAL A 133 -5.98 -6.64 -0.10
C VAL A 133 -7.45 -6.74 -0.53
N ALA A 134 -7.68 -7.41 -1.65
CA ALA A 134 -9.03 -7.65 -2.15
C ALA A 134 -9.80 -8.59 -1.23
N ASN A 135 -11.09 -8.32 -1.07
CA ASN A 135 -12.01 -9.15 -0.27
C ASN A 135 -11.53 -9.37 1.17
N ALA A 136 -10.93 -8.34 1.78
CA ALA A 136 -10.41 -8.40 3.15
C ALA A 136 -11.55 -8.39 4.18
N SER A 137 -12.36 -9.45 4.17
CA SER A 137 -13.47 -9.69 5.07
C SER A 137 -13.57 -11.19 5.36
N GLY A 138 -14.38 -11.58 6.34
CA GLY A 138 -14.62 -12.99 6.66
C GLY A 138 -13.33 -13.79 6.85
N LYS A 139 -13.22 -14.90 6.14
CA LYS A 139 -12.10 -15.83 6.21
C LYS A 139 -10.75 -15.19 5.86
N VAL A 140 -10.73 -14.33 4.86
CA VAL A 140 -9.50 -13.63 4.43
C VAL A 140 -9.01 -12.71 5.54
N LEU A 141 -9.90 -11.89 6.07
CA LEU A 141 -9.56 -10.96 7.16
C LEU A 141 -9.11 -11.72 8.41
N SER A 142 -9.82 -12.77 8.79
CA SER A 142 -9.46 -13.59 9.95
C SER A 142 -8.05 -14.17 9.81
N TRP A 143 -7.74 -14.72 8.64
CA TRP A 143 -6.41 -15.26 8.39
C TRP A 143 -5.32 -14.18 8.48
N LEU A 144 -5.58 -13.00 7.89
CA LEU A 144 -4.63 -11.88 7.94
C LEU A 144 -4.36 -11.43 9.38
N LEU A 145 -5.41 -11.23 10.17
CA LEU A 145 -5.26 -10.79 11.57
C LEU A 145 -4.50 -11.80 12.43
N GLU A 146 -4.66 -13.08 12.16
CA GLU A 146 -3.96 -14.14 12.89
C GLU A 146 -2.50 -14.28 12.47
N ASN A 147 -2.15 -13.92 11.24
CA ASN A 147 -0.87 -14.28 10.62
C ASN A 147 -0.01 -13.10 10.16
N GLU A 148 -0.53 -11.88 10.14
CA GLU A 148 0.18 -10.72 9.59
C GLU A 148 1.55 -10.47 10.21
N GLN A 149 1.73 -10.82 11.48
CA GLN A 149 3.00 -10.62 12.17
C GLN A 149 4.07 -11.66 11.80
N ARG A 150 3.70 -12.68 11.00
CA ARG A 150 4.66 -13.69 10.53
C ARG A 150 5.51 -13.19 9.36
N PHE A 151 5.15 -12.09 8.74
CA PHE A 151 5.74 -11.65 7.47
C PHE A 151 6.25 -10.22 7.49
#